data_d5bf6dc848e5f92fc03a4bbf77ee2ee6
#
_entry.id   d5bf6dc848e5f92fc03a4bbf77ee2ee6
#
_cell.length_a   1.000
_cell.length_b   1.000
_cell.length_c   1.000
_cell.angle_alpha   90.00
_cell.angle_beta   90.00
_cell.angle_gamma   90.00
#
_symmetry.space_group_name_H-M   'P 1'
#
loop_
_entity.id
_entity.type
_entity.pdbx_description
1 polymer ?
#
loop_
_entity_poly.entity_id
_entity_poly.type
_entity_poly.pdbx_seq_one_letter_code
_entity_poly.pdbx_strand_id
1 'polypeptide(L)'
;EKVEPIVDKVIYHEQNTGKGGALRTGFMAATGDVVIIQDADMEYDPNEYPLVVNPIFEGKARVVYGSRFLNQKAKGYLLNRLANKGLTMLSNMRTHQHLTDMETCYKAFRRDVIQSIDIEEQRFGFEPEITAKISKMRIRIHEVPISYYPRSNAEGKKIGFSDGLRALHCIWHYSK
;
A
#
# COMPACT_ATOMS: atom_id res chain seq x y z
N GLU A 1 5.65 17.11 -16.43
CA GLU A 1 6.67 17.66 -17.37
C GLU A 1 8.07 17.06 -17.16
N LYS A 2 8.59 16.93 -15.92
CA LYS A 2 9.95 16.39 -15.68
C LYS A 2 10.08 14.89 -15.85
N VAL A 3 9.03 14.12 -15.64
CA VAL A 3 9.03 12.65 -15.67
C VAL A 3 8.54 12.08 -17.02
N GLU A 4 7.80 12.85 -17.80
CA GLU A 4 7.23 12.39 -19.08
C GLU A 4 8.25 11.75 -20.04
N PRO A 5 9.48 12.26 -20.18
CA PRO A 5 10.44 11.68 -21.11
C PRO A 5 11.08 10.36 -20.63
N ILE A 6 10.82 9.95 -19.37
CA ILE A 6 11.46 8.78 -18.75
C ILE A 6 10.48 7.71 -18.27
N VAL A 7 9.19 7.89 -18.51
CA VAL A 7 8.13 6.92 -18.16
C VAL A 7 7.32 6.53 -19.38
N ASP A 8 6.78 5.31 -19.40
CA ASP A 8 6.00 4.80 -20.53
C ASP A 8 4.66 5.52 -20.69
N LYS A 9 4.06 5.96 -19.57
CA LYS A 9 2.75 6.61 -19.58
C LYS A 9 2.58 7.56 -18.41
N VAL A 10 2.06 8.77 -18.71
CA VAL A 10 1.58 9.73 -17.71
C VAL A 10 0.09 9.93 -17.87
N ILE A 11 -0.63 9.95 -16.76
CA ILE A 11 -2.08 10.22 -16.73
C ILE A 11 -2.30 11.42 -15.82
N TYR A 12 -2.86 12.48 -16.39
CA TYR A 12 -3.21 13.70 -15.66
C TYR A 12 -4.67 13.64 -15.22
N HIS A 13 -4.92 14.02 -13.96
CA HIS A 13 -6.27 14.26 -13.46
C HIS A 13 -6.57 15.76 -13.52
N GLU A 14 -7.76 16.13 -13.97
CA GLU A 14 -8.20 17.53 -13.97
C GLU A 14 -8.29 18.11 -12.56
N GLN A 15 -8.62 17.28 -11.58
CA GLN A 15 -8.69 17.63 -10.18
C GLN A 15 -7.93 16.61 -9.32
N ASN A 16 -7.43 17.05 -8.17
CA ASN A 16 -6.78 16.16 -7.21
C ASN A 16 -7.81 15.19 -6.59
N THR A 17 -7.72 13.92 -6.95
CA THR A 17 -8.57 12.84 -6.44
C THR A 17 -7.95 12.09 -5.25
N GLY A 18 -6.81 12.55 -4.75
CA GLY A 18 -6.06 11.91 -3.67
C GLY A 18 -5.34 10.62 -4.10
N LYS A 19 -4.65 9.98 -3.15
CA LYS A 19 -3.82 8.78 -3.39
C LYS A 19 -4.65 7.63 -3.96
N GLY A 20 -5.76 7.26 -3.32
CA GLY A 20 -6.60 6.15 -3.75
C GLY A 20 -7.18 6.36 -5.14
N GLY A 21 -7.64 7.59 -5.46
CA GLY A 21 -8.13 7.92 -6.80
C GLY A 21 -7.04 7.81 -7.87
N ALA A 22 -5.83 8.27 -7.58
CA ALA A 22 -4.68 8.14 -8.48
C ALA A 22 -4.29 6.68 -8.70
N LEU A 23 -4.24 5.88 -7.62
CA LEU A 23 -3.94 4.45 -7.69
C LEU A 23 -4.99 3.68 -8.51
N ARG A 24 -6.28 3.96 -8.31
CA ARG A 24 -7.36 3.36 -9.11
C ARG A 24 -7.13 3.57 -10.61
N THR A 25 -6.81 4.81 -11.00
CA THR A 25 -6.53 5.13 -12.41
C THR A 25 -5.27 4.41 -12.91
N GLY A 26 -4.20 4.38 -12.12
CA GLY A 26 -2.97 3.69 -12.45
C GLY A 26 -3.15 2.18 -12.60
N PHE A 27 -3.89 1.53 -11.71
CA PHE A 27 -4.19 0.09 -11.78
C PHE A 27 -4.95 -0.28 -13.04
N MET A 28 -5.97 0.49 -13.39
CA MET A 28 -6.74 0.24 -14.61
C MET A 28 -5.93 0.45 -15.89
N ALA A 29 -4.94 1.33 -15.85
CA ALA A 29 -4.06 1.62 -16.99
C ALA A 29 -2.86 0.68 -17.09
N ALA A 30 -2.56 -0.10 -16.05
CA ALA A 30 -1.42 -1.00 -16.00
C ALA A 30 -1.59 -2.19 -16.98
N THR A 31 -0.52 -2.51 -17.73
CA THR A 31 -0.49 -3.60 -18.70
C THR A 31 0.48 -4.74 -18.36
N GLY A 32 1.42 -4.50 -17.43
CA GLY A 32 2.37 -5.50 -16.94
C GLY A 32 1.69 -6.61 -16.12
N ASP A 33 2.31 -7.77 -16.00
CA ASP A 33 1.76 -8.92 -15.26
C ASP A 33 1.71 -8.70 -13.76
N VAL A 34 2.63 -7.90 -13.25
CA VAL A 34 2.71 -7.48 -11.84
C VAL A 34 2.61 -5.97 -11.75
N VAL A 35 1.82 -5.48 -10.80
CA VAL A 35 1.65 -4.07 -10.51
C VAL A 35 2.19 -3.79 -9.12
N ILE A 36 3.12 -2.86 -8.98
CA ILE A 36 3.68 -2.40 -7.71
C ILE A 36 3.37 -0.93 -7.49
N ILE A 37 3.10 -0.54 -6.25
CA ILE A 37 2.92 0.86 -5.85
C ILE A 37 4.27 1.43 -5.42
N GLN A 38 4.62 2.60 -5.95
CA GLN A 38 5.75 3.42 -5.51
C GLN A 38 5.28 4.84 -5.24
N ASP A 39 5.37 5.28 -4.00
CA ASP A 39 5.20 6.70 -3.68
C ASP A 39 6.47 7.48 -4.10
N ALA A 40 6.29 8.68 -4.65
CA ALA A 40 7.38 9.53 -5.15
C ALA A 40 8.05 10.36 -4.03
N ASP A 41 8.10 9.83 -2.82
CA ASP A 41 8.54 10.56 -1.62
C ASP A 41 9.90 10.09 -1.07
N MET A 42 10.53 9.13 -1.75
CA MET A 42 11.84 8.56 -1.43
C MET A 42 11.92 7.89 -0.04
N GLU A 43 10.79 7.58 0.57
CA GLU A 43 10.78 6.85 1.86
C GLU A 43 11.10 5.36 1.68
N TYR A 44 10.96 4.82 0.45
CA TYR A 44 11.20 3.42 0.09
C TYR A 44 12.28 3.32 -0.99
N ASP A 45 13.08 2.25 -0.92
CA ASP A 45 14.20 2.00 -1.85
C ASP A 45 13.73 1.19 -3.07
N PRO A 46 13.79 1.76 -4.30
CA PRO A 46 13.44 1.01 -5.52
C PRO A 46 14.31 -0.22 -5.78
N ASN A 47 15.52 -0.30 -5.23
CA ASN A 47 16.37 -1.48 -5.34
C ASN A 47 15.77 -2.72 -4.63
N GLU A 48 14.77 -2.52 -3.78
CA GLU A 48 14.05 -3.59 -3.09
C GLU A 48 12.83 -4.11 -3.88
N TYR A 49 12.52 -3.59 -5.08
CA TYR A 49 11.45 -4.14 -5.94
C TYR A 49 11.54 -5.66 -6.11
N PRO A 50 12.71 -6.27 -6.37
CA PRO A 50 12.81 -7.72 -6.51
C PRO A 50 12.27 -8.49 -5.29
N LEU A 51 12.43 -7.97 -4.08
CA LEU A 51 11.92 -8.61 -2.86
C LEU A 51 10.39 -8.71 -2.88
N VAL A 52 9.73 -7.68 -3.42
CA VAL A 52 8.27 -7.56 -3.40
C VAL A 52 7.63 -8.22 -4.63
N VAL A 53 8.29 -8.20 -5.80
CA VAL A 53 7.69 -8.71 -7.05
C VAL A 53 8.05 -10.17 -7.34
N ASN A 54 9.26 -10.64 -6.97
CA ASN A 54 9.70 -12.00 -7.28
C ASN A 54 8.78 -13.10 -6.73
N PRO A 55 8.23 -13.01 -5.49
CA PRO A 55 7.30 -14.03 -5.03
C PRO A 55 6.06 -14.19 -5.90
N ILE A 56 5.65 -13.13 -6.63
CA ILE A 56 4.54 -13.20 -7.59
C ILE A 56 4.99 -13.86 -8.89
N PHE A 57 6.13 -13.48 -9.44
CA PHE A 57 6.69 -14.10 -10.66
C PHE A 57 6.97 -15.59 -10.47
N GLU A 58 7.39 -15.98 -9.28
CA GLU A 58 7.65 -17.37 -8.91
C GLU A 58 6.37 -18.16 -8.60
N GLY A 59 5.19 -17.53 -8.67
CA GLY A 59 3.91 -18.17 -8.37
C GLY A 59 3.66 -18.50 -6.89
N LYS A 60 4.52 -18.01 -5.98
CA LYS A 60 4.41 -18.24 -4.53
C LYS A 60 3.32 -17.41 -3.87
N ALA A 61 3.01 -16.25 -4.45
CA ALA A 61 2.00 -15.33 -3.95
C ALA A 61 1.27 -14.64 -5.10
N ARG A 62 0.06 -14.16 -4.83
CA ARG A 62 -0.71 -13.30 -5.76
C ARG A 62 -0.68 -11.84 -5.32
N VAL A 63 -0.40 -11.60 -4.03
CA VAL A 63 -0.27 -10.29 -3.41
C VAL A 63 0.88 -10.33 -2.41
N VAL A 64 1.76 -9.33 -2.47
CA VAL A 64 2.92 -9.18 -1.58
C VAL A 64 2.93 -7.77 -0.99
N TYR A 65 3.12 -7.68 0.32
CA TYR A 65 3.34 -6.43 1.04
C TYR A 65 4.78 -6.37 1.55
N GLY A 66 5.41 -5.23 1.38
CA GLY A 66 6.70 -4.95 2.02
C GLY A 66 6.47 -4.46 3.45
N SER A 67 6.93 -5.21 4.45
CA SER A 67 6.79 -4.81 5.85
C SER A 67 8.01 -4.06 6.37
N ARG A 68 7.77 -2.87 6.94
CA ARG A 68 8.77 -2.06 7.65
C ARG A 68 9.15 -2.64 9.02
N PHE A 69 8.34 -3.57 9.54
CA PHE A 69 8.48 -4.10 10.89
C PHE A 69 9.09 -5.50 10.96
N LEU A 70 9.19 -6.23 9.85
CA LEU A 70 9.88 -7.52 9.78
C LEU A 70 11.40 -7.35 9.89
N ASN A 71 11.94 -6.22 9.44
CA ASN A 71 13.33 -5.89 9.63
C ASN A 71 13.49 -5.11 10.95
N GLN A 72 14.30 -5.62 11.92
CA GLN A 72 14.46 -5.01 13.25
C GLN A 72 15.01 -3.57 13.25
N LYS A 73 15.44 -3.06 12.08
CA LYS A 73 15.93 -1.69 11.89
C LYS A 73 14.82 -0.66 11.58
N ALA A 74 13.54 -0.97 11.84
CA ALA A 74 12.45 -0.04 11.58
C ALA A 74 12.67 1.33 12.24
N LYS A 75 12.95 2.34 11.43
CA LYS A 75 13.14 3.74 11.84
C LYS A 75 11.77 4.44 11.90
N GLY A 76 11.65 5.51 12.67
CA GLY A 76 10.46 6.34 12.73
C GLY A 76 9.99 6.65 14.14
N TYR A 77 9.07 7.59 14.25
CA TYR A 77 8.53 8.03 15.55
C TYR A 77 7.73 6.91 16.23
N LEU A 78 8.00 6.69 17.53
CA LEU A 78 7.40 5.62 18.32
C LEU A 78 5.86 5.64 18.26
N LEU A 79 5.25 6.82 18.37
CA LEU A 79 3.80 6.99 18.33
C LEU A 79 3.19 6.51 17.00
N ASN A 80 3.81 6.86 15.87
CA ASN A 80 3.35 6.40 14.55
C ASN A 80 3.47 4.88 14.39
N ARG A 81 4.53 4.30 14.95
CA ARG A 81 4.73 2.83 14.94
C ARG A 81 3.66 2.13 15.75
N LEU A 82 3.30 2.67 16.92
CA LEU A 82 2.23 2.13 17.78
C LEU A 82 0.86 2.26 17.09
N ALA A 83 0.56 3.41 16.49
CA ALA A 83 -0.67 3.61 15.73
C ALA A 83 -0.78 2.61 14.56
N ASN A 84 0.26 2.46 13.75
CA ASN A 84 0.27 1.48 12.65
C ASN A 84 0.10 0.03 13.14
N LYS A 85 0.76 -0.33 14.24
CA LYS A 85 0.57 -1.67 14.84
C LYS A 85 -0.86 -1.88 15.31
N GLY A 86 -1.47 -0.88 15.94
CA GLY A 86 -2.87 -0.94 16.37
C GLY A 86 -3.83 -1.12 15.21
N LEU A 87 -3.68 -0.33 14.13
CA LEU A 87 -4.49 -0.45 12.91
C LEU A 87 -4.29 -1.81 12.24
N THR A 88 -3.05 -2.28 12.13
CA THR A 88 -2.74 -3.59 11.55
C THR A 88 -3.36 -4.73 12.37
N MET A 89 -3.28 -4.66 13.70
CA MET A 89 -3.90 -5.66 14.58
C MET A 89 -5.43 -5.71 14.39
N LEU A 90 -6.10 -4.56 14.36
CA LEU A 90 -7.54 -4.48 14.12
C LEU A 90 -7.90 -5.02 12.73
N SER A 91 -7.11 -4.67 11.71
CA SER A 91 -7.29 -5.20 10.36
C SER A 91 -7.16 -6.73 10.33
N ASN A 92 -6.12 -7.29 10.96
CA ASN A 92 -5.90 -8.73 11.05
C ASN A 92 -7.09 -9.46 11.72
N MET A 93 -7.63 -8.91 12.81
CA MET A 93 -8.79 -9.47 13.50
C MET A 93 -10.03 -9.54 12.60
N ARG A 94 -10.20 -8.58 11.71
CA ARG A 94 -11.36 -8.47 10.82
C ARG A 94 -11.18 -9.25 9.51
N THR A 95 -9.95 -9.31 9.01
CA THR A 95 -9.62 -9.90 7.69
C THR A 95 -9.05 -11.32 7.78
N HIS A 96 -8.74 -11.79 8.98
CA HIS A 96 -8.04 -13.07 9.20
C HIS A 96 -6.70 -13.18 8.45
N GLN A 97 -6.10 -12.04 8.10
CA GLN A 97 -4.72 -11.96 7.64
C GLN A 97 -3.77 -12.00 8.85
N HIS A 98 -2.48 -12.14 8.61
CA HIS A 98 -1.45 -12.13 9.67
C HIS A 98 -0.34 -11.15 9.31
N LEU A 99 -0.75 -9.92 9.03
CA LEU A 99 0.17 -8.86 8.62
C LEU A 99 0.89 -8.24 9.82
N THR A 100 2.10 -7.78 9.58
CA THR A 100 2.87 -6.96 10.52
C THR A 100 2.79 -5.48 10.15
N ASP A 101 2.47 -5.16 8.88
CA ASP A 101 2.41 -3.78 8.36
C ASP A 101 1.34 -3.60 7.27
N MET A 102 0.09 -3.38 7.66
CA MET A 102 -0.99 -3.11 6.72
C MET A 102 -0.85 -1.74 6.02
N GLU A 103 -0.28 -0.75 6.71
CA GLU A 103 -0.16 0.65 6.25
C GLU A 103 1.07 0.91 5.35
N THR A 104 1.82 -0.11 4.96
CA THR A 104 2.95 0.04 4.04
C THR A 104 2.50 0.56 2.68
N CYS A 105 3.33 1.37 2.01
CA CYS A 105 3.11 1.74 0.61
C CYS A 105 3.51 0.61 -0.34
N TYR A 106 4.64 -0.08 -0.09
CA TYR A 106 5.10 -1.16 -0.95
C TYR A 106 4.12 -2.34 -0.96
N LYS A 107 3.26 -2.34 -1.94
CA LYS A 107 2.31 -3.42 -2.23
C LYS A 107 2.45 -3.82 -3.70
N ALA A 108 2.65 -5.10 -3.94
CA ALA A 108 2.65 -5.67 -5.29
C ALA A 108 1.51 -6.67 -5.45
N PHE A 109 0.96 -6.71 -6.64
CA PHE A 109 -0.20 -7.50 -6.99
C PHE A 109 -0.02 -8.14 -8.36
N ARG A 110 -0.56 -9.35 -8.54
CA ARG A 110 -0.89 -9.79 -9.90
C ARG A 110 -1.89 -8.80 -10.48
N ARG A 111 -1.70 -8.45 -11.76
CA ARG A 111 -2.58 -7.49 -12.44
C ARG A 111 -4.05 -7.89 -12.41
N ASP A 112 -4.36 -9.16 -12.68
CA ASP A 112 -5.72 -9.67 -12.68
C ASP A 112 -6.41 -9.51 -11.30
N VAL A 113 -5.65 -9.65 -10.20
CA VAL A 113 -6.17 -9.43 -8.85
C VAL A 113 -6.53 -7.97 -8.64
N ILE A 114 -5.58 -7.06 -8.87
CA ILE A 114 -5.81 -5.65 -8.55
C ILE A 114 -6.85 -5.00 -9.46
N GLN A 115 -6.89 -5.37 -10.74
CA GLN A 115 -7.88 -4.86 -11.69
C GLN A 115 -9.29 -5.43 -11.47
N SER A 116 -9.45 -6.51 -10.73
CA SER A 116 -10.76 -7.04 -10.34
C SER A 116 -11.36 -6.37 -9.10
N ILE A 117 -10.60 -5.51 -8.43
CA ILE A 117 -11.03 -4.82 -7.20
C ILE A 117 -11.47 -3.40 -7.54
N ASP A 118 -12.72 -3.06 -7.23
CA ASP A 118 -13.20 -1.68 -7.28
C ASP A 118 -12.67 -0.91 -6.05
N ILE A 119 -11.88 0.14 -6.27
CA ILE A 119 -11.31 1.00 -5.23
C ILE A 119 -12.23 2.20 -5.04
N GLU A 120 -12.79 2.36 -3.85
CA GLU A 120 -13.74 3.41 -3.49
C GLU A 120 -13.06 4.59 -2.77
N GLU A 121 -12.05 4.30 -1.94
CA GLU A 121 -11.34 5.31 -1.17
C GLU A 121 -10.47 6.21 -2.05
N GLN A 122 -10.65 7.51 -1.86
CA GLN A 122 -9.89 8.50 -2.65
C GLN A 122 -8.56 8.89 -2.01
N ARG A 123 -8.45 8.80 -0.68
CA ARG A 123 -7.29 9.26 0.09
C ARG A 123 -6.58 8.10 0.80
N PHE A 124 -6.25 8.29 2.08
CA PHE A 124 -5.49 7.34 2.93
C PHE A 124 -6.36 6.22 3.55
N GLY A 125 -7.58 6.02 3.07
CA GLY A 125 -8.38 4.83 3.36
C GLY A 125 -8.08 3.65 2.44
N PHE A 126 -7.22 3.83 1.44
CA PHE A 126 -6.87 2.82 0.45
C PHE A 126 -6.24 1.57 1.09
N GLU A 127 -5.28 1.74 2.01
CA GLU A 127 -4.53 0.63 2.60
C GLU A 127 -5.43 -0.37 3.34
N PRO A 128 -6.34 0.06 4.25
CA PRO A 128 -7.29 -0.86 4.88
C PRO A 128 -8.36 -1.37 3.90
N GLU A 129 -8.83 -0.57 2.95
CA GLU A 129 -9.79 -1.01 1.95
C GLU A 129 -9.26 -2.16 1.12
N ILE A 130 -8.09 -1.99 0.49
CA ILE A 130 -7.52 -3.00 -0.38
C ILE A 130 -7.20 -4.28 0.37
N THR A 131 -6.72 -4.19 1.61
CA THR A 131 -6.44 -5.34 2.47
C THR A 131 -7.71 -6.14 2.77
N ALA A 132 -8.81 -5.46 3.09
CA ALA A 132 -10.09 -6.10 3.35
C ALA A 132 -10.68 -6.77 2.08
N LYS A 133 -10.64 -6.07 0.94
CA LYS A 133 -11.16 -6.60 -0.33
C LYS A 133 -10.36 -7.82 -0.82
N ILE A 134 -9.04 -7.82 -0.67
CA ILE A 134 -8.18 -9.00 -0.95
C ILE A 134 -8.55 -10.18 -0.04
N SER A 135 -8.77 -9.92 1.23
CA SER A 135 -9.19 -10.96 2.17
C SER A 135 -10.52 -11.61 1.77
N LYS A 136 -11.50 -10.82 1.34
CA LYS A 136 -12.80 -11.34 0.83
C LYS A 136 -12.64 -12.24 -0.40
N MET A 137 -11.62 -12.02 -1.20
CA MET A 137 -11.25 -12.89 -2.32
C MET A 137 -10.57 -14.19 -1.86
N ARG A 138 -10.40 -14.40 -0.55
CA ARG A 138 -9.67 -15.52 0.07
C ARG A 138 -8.22 -15.62 -0.42
N ILE A 139 -7.60 -14.48 -0.73
CA ILE A 139 -6.20 -14.39 -1.12
C ILE A 139 -5.38 -14.13 0.15
N ARG A 140 -4.37 -14.96 0.38
CA ARG A 140 -3.37 -14.73 1.42
C ARG A 140 -2.39 -13.67 0.96
N ILE A 141 -2.17 -12.66 1.78
CA ILE A 141 -1.14 -11.64 1.54
C ILE A 141 0.18 -12.17 2.10
N HIS A 142 1.20 -12.18 1.28
CA HIS A 142 2.57 -12.53 1.68
C HIS A 142 3.32 -11.27 2.11
N GLU A 143 4.09 -11.32 3.20
CA GLU A 143 4.93 -10.19 3.60
C GLU A 143 6.42 -10.50 3.41
N VAL A 144 7.16 -9.48 2.98
CA VAL A 144 8.63 -9.49 2.88
C VAL A 144 9.22 -8.29 3.62
N PRO A 145 10.40 -8.42 4.24
CA PRO A 145 11.04 -7.30 4.91
C PRO A 145 11.55 -6.27 3.91
N ILE A 146 11.32 -4.99 4.21
CA ILE A 146 11.82 -3.85 3.42
C ILE A 146 12.46 -2.79 4.31
N SER A 147 13.28 -1.94 3.71
CA SER A 147 13.85 -0.75 4.34
C SER A 147 12.84 0.41 4.34
N TYR A 148 12.98 1.32 5.29
CA TYR A 148 12.15 2.51 5.40
C TYR A 148 12.96 3.71 5.90
N TYR A 149 12.87 4.82 5.19
CA TYR A 149 13.58 6.07 5.44
C TYR A 149 12.58 7.20 5.69
N PRO A 150 12.05 7.32 6.92
CA PRO A 150 10.96 8.26 7.22
C PRO A 150 11.42 9.70 7.04
N ARG A 151 10.62 10.51 6.34
CA ARG A 151 10.79 11.96 6.28
C ARG A 151 10.47 12.62 7.62
N SER A 152 11.15 13.72 7.90
CA SER A 152 10.84 14.59 9.02
C SER A 152 9.56 15.40 8.76
N ASN A 153 8.98 15.97 9.82
CA ASN A 153 7.83 16.88 9.69
C ASN A 153 8.15 18.14 8.86
N ALA A 154 9.42 18.58 8.86
CA ALA A 154 9.88 19.70 8.04
C ALA A 154 9.88 19.39 6.54
N GLU A 155 9.95 18.12 6.17
CA GLU A 155 9.93 17.63 4.78
C GLU A 155 8.53 17.30 4.26
N GLY A 156 7.47 17.77 4.94
CA GLY A 156 6.11 17.77 4.41
C GLY A 156 5.28 16.51 4.68
N LYS A 157 5.49 15.85 5.80
CA LYS A 157 4.61 14.75 6.24
C LYS A 157 3.17 15.24 6.43
N LYS A 158 2.22 14.68 5.66
CA LYS A 158 0.83 15.15 5.57
C LYS A 158 -0.20 14.27 6.30
N ILE A 159 0.22 13.15 6.90
CA ILE A 159 -0.72 12.21 7.57
C ILE A 159 -1.05 12.75 8.95
N GLY A 160 -2.34 12.98 9.22
CA GLY A 160 -2.87 13.52 10.46
C GLY A 160 -3.75 12.54 11.23
N PHE A 161 -4.25 13.00 12.39
CA PHE A 161 -5.17 12.21 13.24
C PHE A 161 -6.47 11.80 12.52
N SER A 162 -7.00 12.67 11.65
CA SER A 162 -8.19 12.40 10.84
C SER A 162 -8.01 11.18 9.90
N ASP A 163 -6.79 10.98 9.39
CA ASP A 163 -6.50 9.85 8.51
C ASP A 163 -6.53 8.52 9.29
N GLY A 164 -6.07 8.54 10.55
CA GLY A 164 -6.18 7.39 11.46
C GLY A 164 -7.64 7.01 11.76
N LEU A 165 -8.51 8.00 12.00
CA LEU A 165 -9.95 7.76 12.19
C LEU A 165 -10.60 7.21 10.91
N ARG A 166 -10.20 7.72 9.74
CA ARG A 166 -10.69 7.19 8.46
C ARG A 166 -10.24 5.75 8.26
N ALA A 167 -8.99 5.41 8.56
CA ALA A 167 -8.48 4.05 8.49
C ALA A 167 -9.29 3.08 9.37
N LEU A 168 -9.61 3.46 10.61
CA LEU A 168 -10.49 2.69 11.50
C LEU A 168 -11.88 2.47 10.88
N HIS A 169 -12.48 3.52 10.34
CA HIS A 169 -13.75 3.40 9.63
C HIS A 169 -13.65 2.42 8.46
N CYS A 170 -12.63 2.51 7.62
CA CYS A 170 -12.43 1.64 6.46
C CYS A 170 -12.21 0.17 6.88
N ILE A 171 -11.41 -0.08 7.92
CA ILE A 171 -11.24 -1.44 8.47
C ILE A 171 -12.61 -2.03 8.83
N TRP A 172 -13.48 -1.26 9.47
CA TRP A 172 -14.79 -1.75 9.87
C TRP A 172 -15.76 -1.90 8.69
N HIS A 173 -15.78 -0.92 7.80
CA HIS A 173 -16.71 -0.84 6.67
C HIS A 173 -16.44 -1.94 5.63
N TYR A 174 -15.20 -2.09 5.20
CA TYR A 174 -14.84 -3.00 4.10
C TYR A 174 -14.63 -4.45 4.53
N SER A 175 -14.47 -4.75 5.81
CA SER A 175 -14.29 -6.13 6.31
C SER A 175 -15.59 -6.84 6.75
N LYS A 176 -16.75 -6.25 6.48
CA LYS A 176 -18.06 -6.87 6.70
C LYS A 176 -18.36 -7.98 5.70
#